data_54276da15aaac3b6a0a72f78b8d93fd8
#
_entry.id   54276da15aaac3b6a0a72f78b8d93fd8
#
_cell.length_a   1.000
_cell.length_b   1.000
_cell.length_c   1.000
_cell.angle_alpha   90.00
_cell.angle_beta   90.00
_cell.angle_gamma   90.00
#
_symmetry.space_group_name_H-M   'P 1'
#
loop_
_entity.id
_entity.type
_entity.pdbx_description
1 polymer ?
#
loop_
_entity_poly.entity_id
_entity_poly.type
_entity_poly.pdbx_seq_one_letter_code
_entity_poly.pdbx_strand_id
1 'polypeptide(L)'
;KLYRLTDCLSDMNTNVSEEATNYFISKKSFNKEKSKTIYNGVDLSKFIKDDNVRKAIRKEYGILEEDFLFINVGRLTKAKNQETLVKAFFQLKNKGLHVKLLIVGKGPEEEKLKKIVSSFSLKSDCIFTGIQNNIVDYYNAADCFVLSSLWEGFPMVLIEAMATELPIITTECGREAVSDNNYIVSAENSFLLSEKMES
;
A
#
# COMPACT_ATOMS: atom_id res chain seq x y z
N LYS A 1 17.26 17.51 14.17
CA LYS A 1 18.20 18.18 15.10
C LYS A 1 17.88 17.86 16.57
N LEU A 2 16.60 17.82 16.98
CA LEU A 2 16.20 17.60 18.37
C LEU A 2 16.67 16.22 18.88
N TYR A 3 16.42 15.14 18.16
CA TYR A 3 16.84 13.78 18.53
C TYR A 3 18.37 13.67 18.80
N ARG A 4 19.19 14.38 18.02
CA ARG A 4 20.66 14.40 18.24
C ARG A 4 21.06 15.01 19.57
N LEU A 5 20.26 15.96 20.08
CA LEU A 5 20.54 16.62 21.36
C LEU A 5 20.06 15.79 22.56
N THR A 6 19.06 14.94 22.36
CA THR A 6 18.41 14.16 23.42
C THR A 6 18.86 12.70 23.46
N ASP A 7 19.63 12.22 22.48
CA ASP A 7 20.09 10.82 22.40
C ASP A 7 20.92 10.40 23.64
N CYS A 8 21.70 11.33 24.22
CA CYS A 8 22.45 11.06 25.44
C CYS A 8 21.55 10.81 26.65
N LEU A 9 20.31 11.26 26.63
CA LEU A 9 19.33 11.11 27.71
C LEU A 9 18.49 9.84 27.57
N SER A 10 18.60 9.11 26.45
CA SER A 10 17.89 7.87 26.21
C SER A 10 18.75 6.66 26.57
N ASP A 11 18.13 5.63 27.15
CA ASP A 11 18.76 4.33 27.36
C ASP A 11 18.75 3.50 26.08
N MET A 12 17.69 3.62 25.29
CA MET A 12 17.49 2.90 24.00
C MET A 12 16.69 3.76 23.03
N ASN A 13 17.05 3.68 21.75
CA ASN A 13 16.30 4.23 20.64
C ASN A 13 15.68 3.08 19.83
N THR A 14 14.40 3.17 19.49
CA THR A 14 13.73 2.16 18.68
C THR A 14 13.09 2.76 17.45
N ASN A 15 13.07 1.99 16.37
CA ASN A 15 12.33 2.27 15.15
C ASN A 15 11.59 1.02 14.68
N VAL A 16 10.62 1.22 13.79
CA VAL A 16 9.77 0.14 13.25
C VAL A 16 10.34 -0.52 11.99
N SER A 17 11.47 -0.01 11.45
CA SER A 17 12.17 -0.58 10.29
C SER A 17 13.69 -0.42 10.43
N GLU A 18 14.46 -1.30 9.80
CA GLU A 18 15.92 -1.18 9.73
C GLU A 18 16.34 0.04 8.91
N GLU A 19 15.63 0.31 7.81
CA GLU A 19 15.88 1.48 6.98
C GLU A 19 15.79 2.77 7.81
N ALA A 20 14.71 2.94 8.59
CA ALA A 20 14.56 4.10 9.47
C ALA A 20 15.64 4.14 10.56
N THR A 21 15.97 3.02 11.18
CA THR A 21 17.03 2.91 12.19
C THR A 21 18.37 3.36 11.60
N ASN A 22 18.75 2.81 10.44
CA ASN A 22 20.00 3.13 9.76
C ASN A 22 20.03 4.59 9.28
N TYR A 23 18.92 5.14 8.83
CA TYR A 23 18.79 6.55 8.48
C TYR A 23 19.13 7.45 9.67
N PHE A 24 18.54 7.23 10.85
CA PHE A 24 18.82 8.04 12.03
C PHE A 24 20.25 7.89 12.55
N ILE A 25 20.82 6.70 12.45
CA ILE A 25 22.24 6.45 12.78
C ILE A 25 23.15 7.22 11.80
N SER A 26 22.91 7.14 10.49
CA SER A 26 23.70 7.85 9.47
C SER A 26 23.67 9.36 9.64
N LYS A 27 22.54 9.90 10.11
CA LYS A 27 22.39 11.33 10.43
C LYS A 27 22.97 11.70 11.78
N LYS A 28 23.64 10.78 12.49
CA LYS A 28 24.16 10.96 13.85
C LYS A 28 23.09 11.47 14.82
N SER A 29 21.84 11.07 14.60
CA SER A 29 20.70 11.42 15.46
C SER A 29 20.48 10.38 16.54
N PHE A 30 20.91 9.13 16.28
CA PHE A 30 20.87 8.01 17.21
C PHE A 30 22.27 7.38 17.34
N ASN A 31 22.63 6.94 18.56
CA ASN A 31 23.80 6.11 18.80
C ASN A 31 23.50 4.68 18.34
N LYS A 32 24.38 4.11 17.52
CA LYS A 32 24.24 2.74 16.97
C LYS A 32 24.11 1.69 18.08
N GLU A 33 24.92 1.80 19.15
CA GLU A 33 24.95 0.82 20.24
C GLU A 33 23.65 0.81 21.08
N LYS A 34 22.92 1.94 21.07
CA LYS A 34 21.64 2.08 21.77
C LYS A 34 20.43 1.88 20.85
N SER A 35 20.64 1.64 19.54
CA SER A 35 19.56 1.59 18.57
C SER A 35 19.14 0.16 18.27
N LYS A 36 17.82 -0.08 18.24
CA LYS A 36 17.23 -1.37 17.92
C LYS A 36 15.99 -1.20 17.02
N THR A 37 15.88 -2.04 16.01
CA THR A 37 14.64 -2.18 15.24
C THR A 37 13.68 -3.12 15.96
N ILE A 38 12.44 -2.70 16.12
CA ILE A 38 11.34 -3.48 16.67
C ILE A 38 10.20 -3.38 15.68
N TYR A 39 10.00 -4.44 14.89
CA TYR A 39 8.96 -4.49 13.88
C TYR A 39 7.57 -4.50 14.52
N ASN A 40 6.64 -3.78 13.90
CA ASN A 40 5.23 -3.92 14.22
C ASN A 40 4.71 -5.26 13.68
N GLY A 41 3.74 -5.84 14.36
CA GLY A 41 3.03 -7.03 13.94
C GLY A 41 1.53 -6.80 13.87
N VAL A 42 0.81 -7.77 13.28
CA VAL A 42 -0.64 -7.81 13.24
C VAL A 42 -1.16 -9.04 13.97
N ASP A 43 -2.35 -8.93 14.52
CA ASP A 43 -3.06 -10.07 15.11
C ASP A 43 -3.73 -10.88 13.99
N LEU A 44 -3.09 -11.97 13.58
CA LEU A 44 -3.53 -12.82 12.47
C LEU A 44 -4.97 -13.35 12.65
N SER A 45 -5.46 -13.49 13.88
CA SER A 45 -6.83 -13.98 14.14
C SER A 45 -7.92 -13.06 13.57
N LYS A 46 -7.57 -11.81 13.25
CA LYS A 46 -8.48 -10.82 12.66
C LYS A 46 -8.51 -10.85 11.13
N PHE A 47 -7.52 -11.48 10.50
CA PHE A 47 -7.34 -11.48 9.05
C PHE A 47 -7.73 -12.85 8.46
N ILE A 48 -9.02 -13.19 8.62
CA ILE A 48 -9.56 -14.48 8.18
C ILE A 48 -10.22 -14.29 6.81
N LYS A 49 -9.97 -15.22 5.88
CA LYS A 49 -10.68 -15.28 4.61
C LYS A 49 -12.16 -15.64 4.81
N ASP A 50 -13.03 -14.87 4.15
CA ASP A 50 -14.48 -15.10 4.13
C ASP A 50 -15.06 -14.82 2.74
N ASP A 51 -15.43 -15.88 2.03
CA ASP A 51 -16.01 -15.80 0.69
C ASP A 51 -17.37 -15.10 0.67
N ASN A 52 -18.14 -15.13 1.75
CA ASN A 52 -19.40 -14.41 1.82
C ASN A 52 -19.17 -12.91 1.90
N VAL A 53 -18.20 -12.50 2.70
CA VAL A 53 -17.74 -11.10 2.80
C VAL A 53 -17.21 -10.64 1.44
N ARG A 54 -16.36 -11.44 0.78
CA ARG A 54 -15.87 -11.15 -0.56
C ARG A 54 -17.02 -10.88 -1.53
N LYS A 55 -18.00 -11.76 -1.60
CA LYS A 55 -19.18 -11.61 -2.49
C LYS A 55 -20.00 -10.37 -2.13
N ALA A 56 -20.18 -10.08 -0.84
CA ALA A 56 -20.94 -8.93 -0.37
C ALA A 56 -20.30 -7.61 -0.79
N ILE A 57 -18.99 -7.43 -0.54
CA ILE A 57 -18.25 -6.22 -0.92
C ILE A 57 -18.21 -6.07 -2.45
N ARG A 58 -17.91 -7.13 -3.20
CA ARG A 58 -17.90 -7.05 -4.67
C ARG A 58 -19.26 -6.65 -5.22
N LYS A 59 -20.35 -7.20 -4.68
CA LYS A 59 -21.73 -6.82 -5.06
C LYS A 59 -22.03 -5.35 -4.72
N GLU A 60 -21.63 -4.88 -3.55
CA GLU A 60 -21.85 -3.49 -3.10
C GLU A 60 -21.25 -2.48 -4.09
N TYR A 61 -20.04 -2.79 -4.60
CA TYR A 61 -19.32 -1.90 -5.51
C TYR A 61 -19.50 -2.25 -6.99
N GLY A 62 -20.40 -3.18 -7.34
CA GLY A 62 -20.67 -3.56 -8.74
C GLY A 62 -19.47 -4.21 -9.42
N ILE A 63 -18.65 -4.95 -8.69
CA ILE A 63 -17.49 -5.69 -9.19
C ILE A 63 -17.95 -7.08 -9.56
N LEU A 64 -17.77 -7.46 -10.81
CA LEU A 64 -18.20 -8.76 -11.34
C LEU A 64 -17.24 -9.87 -10.88
N GLU A 65 -17.66 -11.12 -10.99
CA GLU A 65 -16.84 -12.25 -10.58
C GLU A 65 -15.60 -12.42 -11.48
N GLU A 66 -15.74 -12.12 -12.76
CA GLU A 66 -14.68 -12.11 -13.76
C GLU A 66 -13.73 -10.90 -13.68
N ASP A 67 -14.08 -9.83 -12.96
CA ASP A 67 -13.19 -8.69 -12.78
C ASP A 67 -12.03 -9.04 -11.82
N PHE A 68 -10.80 -8.78 -12.25
CA PHE A 68 -9.65 -8.84 -11.33
C PHE A 68 -9.56 -7.54 -10.53
N LEU A 69 -9.66 -7.64 -9.22
CA LEU A 69 -9.71 -6.49 -8.32
C LEU A 69 -8.37 -6.20 -7.66
N PHE A 70 -7.74 -5.09 -8.05
CA PHE A 70 -6.64 -4.51 -7.30
C PHE A 70 -7.15 -3.67 -6.14
N ILE A 71 -6.45 -3.71 -5.00
CA ILE A 71 -6.73 -2.85 -3.85
C ILE A 71 -5.49 -2.06 -3.43
N ASN A 72 -5.70 -0.78 -3.10
CA ASN A 72 -4.73 0.08 -2.44
C ASN A 72 -5.35 0.66 -1.17
N VAL A 73 -4.63 0.59 -0.06
CA VAL A 73 -5.11 1.06 1.24
C VAL A 73 -4.13 2.07 1.81
N GLY A 74 -4.64 3.24 2.20
CA GLY A 74 -3.84 4.24 2.88
C GLY A 74 -4.36 5.66 2.74
N ARG A 75 -3.71 6.57 3.44
CA ARG A 75 -4.04 7.99 3.35
C ARG A 75 -3.69 8.52 1.96
N LEU A 76 -4.59 9.29 1.33
CA LEU A 76 -4.37 9.86 0.00
C LEU A 76 -3.44 11.07 0.09
N THR A 77 -2.13 10.82 0.01
CA THR A 77 -1.07 11.82 0.14
C THR A 77 0.01 11.62 -0.93
N LYS A 78 0.84 12.63 -1.14
CA LYS A 78 1.99 12.54 -2.06
C LYS A 78 2.92 11.36 -1.73
N ALA A 79 3.12 11.06 -0.43
CA ALA A 79 3.95 9.94 0.00
C ALA A 79 3.42 8.58 -0.48
N LYS A 80 2.11 8.41 -0.52
CA LYS A 80 1.45 7.16 -0.97
C LYS A 80 1.36 7.02 -2.48
N ASN A 81 1.55 8.12 -3.24
CA ASN A 81 1.72 8.16 -4.69
C ASN A 81 0.67 7.36 -5.48
N GLN A 82 -0.60 7.43 -5.06
CA GLN A 82 -1.70 6.78 -5.78
C GLN A 82 -1.86 7.31 -7.23
N GLU A 83 -1.27 8.46 -7.53
CA GLU A 83 -1.24 8.97 -8.91
C GLU A 83 -0.52 8.02 -9.86
N THR A 84 0.64 7.48 -9.46
CA THR A 84 1.38 6.50 -10.26
C THR A 84 0.57 5.20 -10.42
N LEU A 85 -0.12 4.77 -9.37
CA LEU A 85 -1.01 3.61 -9.42
C LEU A 85 -2.17 3.81 -10.41
N VAL A 86 -2.85 4.96 -10.37
CA VAL A 86 -3.95 5.27 -11.31
C VAL A 86 -3.45 5.32 -12.76
N LYS A 87 -2.24 5.85 -13.00
CA LYS A 87 -1.62 5.84 -14.32
C LYS A 87 -1.27 4.42 -14.79
N ALA A 88 -0.76 3.56 -13.92
CA ALA A 88 -0.50 2.16 -14.23
C ALA A 88 -1.81 1.40 -14.54
N PHE A 89 -2.82 1.61 -13.73
CA PHE A 89 -4.15 1.02 -13.94
C PHE A 89 -4.78 1.45 -15.27
N PHE A 90 -4.63 2.72 -15.67
CA PHE A 90 -5.06 3.20 -16.98
C PHE A 90 -4.41 2.44 -18.14
N GLN A 91 -3.12 2.10 -18.02
CA GLN A 91 -2.41 1.32 -19.04
C GLN A 91 -2.99 -0.10 -19.18
N LEU A 92 -3.37 -0.76 -18.07
CA LEU A 92 -4.04 -2.06 -18.10
C LEU A 92 -5.41 -1.97 -18.77
N LYS A 93 -6.20 -0.95 -18.46
CA LYS A 93 -7.51 -0.73 -19.11
C LYS A 93 -7.38 -0.51 -20.61
N ASN A 94 -6.35 0.19 -21.07
CA ASN A 94 -6.09 0.38 -22.51
C ASN A 94 -5.72 -0.92 -23.25
N LYS A 95 -5.27 -1.95 -22.52
CA LYS A 95 -5.05 -3.31 -23.06
C LYS A 95 -6.34 -4.15 -23.13
N GLY A 96 -7.46 -3.58 -22.69
CA GLY A 96 -8.79 -4.25 -22.71
C GLY A 96 -9.00 -5.26 -21.58
N LEU A 97 -8.18 -5.23 -20.52
CA LEU A 97 -8.30 -6.16 -19.40
C LEU A 97 -9.52 -5.86 -18.53
N HIS A 98 -10.18 -6.90 -18.04
CA HIS A 98 -11.29 -6.83 -17.09
C HIS A 98 -10.75 -6.64 -15.67
N VAL A 99 -10.31 -5.43 -15.35
CA VAL A 99 -9.72 -5.08 -14.08
C VAL A 99 -10.45 -3.92 -13.40
N LYS A 100 -10.49 -3.93 -12.08
CA LYS A 100 -11.02 -2.88 -11.22
C LYS A 100 -9.95 -2.46 -10.20
N LEU A 101 -10.01 -1.22 -9.75
CA LEU A 101 -9.13 -0.67 -8.72
C LEU A 101 -9.96 -0.10 -7.57
N LEU A 102 -9.75 -0.62 -6.37
CA LEU A 102 -10.36 -0.14 -5.15
C LEU A 102 -9.34 0.68 -4.35
N ILE A 103 -9.62 1.94 -4.09
CA ILE A 103 -8.78 2.86 -3.31
C ILE A 103 -9.48 3.14 -1.99
N VAL A 104 -8.93 2.60 -0.90
CA VAL A 104 -9.47 2.72 0.45
C VAL A 104 -8.68 3.76 1.24
N GLY A 105 -9.38 4.79 1.72
CA GLY A 105 -8.81 5.87 2.51
C GLY A 105 -9.26 7.25 2.06
N LYS A 106 -8.79 8.28 2.77
CA LYS A 106 -9.01 9.69 2.45
C LYS A 106 -7.72 10.49 2.60
N GLY A 107 -7.67 11.66 1.98
CA GLY A 107 -6.53 12.56 2.15
C GLY A 107 -6.54 13.75 1.21
N PRO A 108 -5.55 14.64 1.34
CA PRO A 108 -5.49 15.90 0.59
C PRO A 108 -5.35 15.72 -0.93
N GLU A 109 -4.87 14.56 -1.41
CA GLU A 109 -4.73 14.31 -2.85
C GLU A 109 -6.04 13.75 -3.48
N GLU A 110 -7.11 13.50 -2.71
CA GLU A 110 -8.33 12.82 -3.20
C GLU A 110 -8.95 13.52 -4.41
N GLU A 111 -9.18 14.82 -4.33
CA GLU A 111 -9.78 15.58 -5.42
C GLU A 111 -8.91 15.60 -6.69
N LYS A 112 -7.60 15.66 -6.53
CA LYS A 112 -6.65 15.54 -7.65
C LYS A 112 -6.74 14.17 -8.30
N LEU A 113 -6.75 13.10 -7.50
CA LEU A 113 -6.87 11.72 -7.99
C LEU A 113 -8.18 11.49 -8.73
N LYS A 114 -9.31 11.96 -8.20
CA LYS A 114 -10.62 11.88 -8.88
C LYS A 114 -10.64 12.62 -10.23
N LYS A 115 -9.95 13.77 -10.34
CA LYS A 115 -9.79 14.48 -11.60
C LYS A 115 -8.98 13.64 -12.61
N ILE A 116 -7.89 13.02 -12.18
CA ILE A 116 -7.06 12.15 -13.03
C ILE A 116 -7.89 10.94 -13.50
N VAL A 117 -8.58 10.25 -12.59
CA VAL A 117 -9.48 9.14 -12.91
C VAL A 117 -10.55 9.56 -13.94
N SER A 118 -11.10 10.76 -13.76
CA SER A 118 -12.09 11.32 -14.69
C SER A 118 -11.50 11.60 -16.07
N SER A 119 -10.29 12.18 -16.13
CA SER A 119 -9.61 12.49 -17.41
C SER A 119 -9.23 11.24 -18.19
N PHE A 120 -9.03 10.11 -17.52
CA PHE A 120 -8.77 8.80 -18.11
C PHE A 120 -10.05 7.99 -18.36
N SER A 121 -11.24 8.54 -18.12
CA SER A 121 -12.53 7.85 -18.25
C SER A 121 -12.66 6.57 -17.41
N LEU A 122 -11.99 6.53 -16.24
CA LEU A 122 -11.92 5.35 -15.37
C LEU A 122 -12.92 5.37 -14.20
N LYS A 123 -13.95 6.24 -14.22
CA LYS A 123 -14.89 6.41 -13.10
C LYS A 123 -15.64 5.14 -12.70
N SER A 124 -15.91 4.25 -13.67
CA SER A 124 -16.59 2.96 -13.44
C SER A 124 -15.65 1.87 -12.94
N ASP A 125 -14.34 2.06 -13.08
CA ASP A 125 -13.34 1.02 -12.84
C ASP A 125 -12.41 1.34 -11.67
N CYS A 126 -12.28 2.64 -11.30
CA CYS A 126 -11.48 3.11 -10.18
C CYS A 126 -12.39 3.67 -9.08
N ILE A 127 -12.55 2.93 -8.00
CA ILE A 127 -13.54 3.14 -6.96
C ILE A 127 -12.87 3.69 -5.71
N PHE A 128 -13.33 4.83 -5.21
CA PHE A 128 -12.89 5.43 -3.95
C PHE A 128 -13.92 5.11 -2.87
N THR A 129 -13.54 4.33 -1.86
CA THR A 129 -14.45 3.92 -0.78
C THR A 129 -14.47 4.87 0.42
N GLY A 130 -13.51 5.79 0.48
CA GLY A 130 -13.28 6.57 1.69
C GLY A 130 -12.65 5.75 2.83
N ILE A 131 -12.77 6.23 4.08
CA ILE A 131 -12.27 5.52 5.25
C ILE A 131 -13.22 4.38 5.58
N GLN A 132 -12.67 3.20 5.85
CA GLN A 132 -13.40 2.01 6.22
C GLN A 132 -12.95 1.51 7.60
N ASN A 133 -13.92 1.07 8.42
CA ASN A 133 -13.65 0.61 9.79
C ASN A 133 -13.18 -0.85 9.82
N ASN A 134 -13.70 -1.69 8.93
CA ASN A 134 -13.32 -3.10 8.81
C ASN A 134 -12.56 -3.34 7.50
N ILE A 135 -11.27 -3.06 7.52
CA ILE A 135 -10.42 -3.15 6.32
C ILE A 135 -10.27 -4.59 5.82
N VAL A 136 -10.43 -5.58 6.69
CA VAL A 136 -10.32 -7.00 6.34
C VAL A 136 -11.35 -7.40 5.29
N ASP A 137 -12.56 -6.83 5.33
CA ASP A 137 -13.61 -7.09 4.35
C ASP A 137 -13.17 -6.69 2.94
N TYR A 138 -12.44 -5.58 2.83
CA TYR A 138 -11.93 -5.06 1.57
C TYR A 138 -10.74 -5.86 1.05
N TYR A 139 -9.87 -6.34 1.94
CA TYR A 139 -8.82 -7.29 1.56
C TYR A 139 -9.43 -8.59 1.06
N ASN A 140 -10.47 -9.12 1.71
CA ASN A 140 -11.18 -10.32 1.25
C ASN A 140 -11.79 -10.15 -0.15
N ALA A 141 -12.27 -8.96 -0.49
CA ALA A 141 -12.85 -8.66 -1.81
C ALA A 141 -11.83 -8.67 -2.95
N ALA A 142 -10.56 -8.35 -2.65
CA ALA A 142 -9.51 -8.14 -3.63
C ALA A 142 -8.85 -9.43 -4.12
N ASP A 143 -8.11 -9.30 -5.23
CA ASP A 143 -7.30 -10.36 -5.84
C ASP A 143 -5.80 -10.05 -5.70
N CYS A 144 -5.42 -8.76 -5.62
CA CYS A 144 -4.05 -8.33 -5.45
C CYS A 144 -3.98 -6.98 -4.72
N PHE A 145 -3.06 -6.87 -3.77
CA PHE A 145 -2.75 -5.61 -3.09
C PHE A 145 -1.61 -4.87 -3.78
N VAL A 146 -1.75 -3.56 -3.99
CA VAL A 146 -0.71 -2.73 -4.61
C VAL A 146 -0.31 -1.58 -3.69
N LEU A 147 0.96 -1.53 -3.29
CA LEU A 147 1.57 -0.39 -2.59
C LEU A 147 2.39 0.44 -3.57
N SER A 148 1.99 1.67 -3.82
CA SER A 148 2.64 2.60 -4.76
C SER A 148 3.48 3.68 -4.08
N SER A 149 3.71 3.58 -2.78
CA SER A 149 4.32 4.63 -1.94
C SER A 149 5.72 5.01 -2.40
N LEU A 150 6.07 6.29 -2.26
CA LEU A 150 7.42 6.81 -2.44
C LEU A 150 8.30 6.51 -1.24
N TRP A 151 7.74 6.61 -0.04
CA TRP A 151 8.41 6.29 1.23
C TRP A 151 7.40 5.86 2.28
N GLU A 152 7.86 4.96 3.15
CA GLU A 152 7.16 4.47 4.34
C GLU A 152 8.14 4.37 5.52
N GLY A 153 7.61 4.34 6.74
CA GLY A 153 8.40 3.89 7.89
C GLY A 153 8.48 2.36 7.91
N PHE A 154 7.31 1.74 8.09
CA PHE A 154 7.07 0.30 7.90
C PHE A 154 5.62 0.14 7.46
N PRO A 155 5.34 -0.37 6.25
CA PRO A 155 4.00 -0.34 5.67
C PRO A 155 3.10 -1.42 6.28
N MET A 156 2.40 -1.12 7.37
CA MET A 156 1.51 -2.07 8.05
C MET A 156 0.44 -2.65 7.13
N VAL A 157 -0.08 -1.86 6.20
CA VAL A 157 -1.08 -2.30 5.20
C VAL A 157 -0.56 -3.45 4.31
N LEU A 158 0.77 -3.56 4.14
CA LEU A 158 1.40 -4.67 3.42
C LEU A 158 1.33 -5.96 4.26
N ILE A 159 1.63 -5.85 5.56
CA ILE A 159 1.54 -6.98 6.50
C ILE A 159 0.09 -7.44 6.64
N GLU A 160 -0.86 -6.50 6.68
CA GLU A 160 -2.30 -6.79 6.71
C GLU A 160 -2.76 -7.54 5.44
N ALA A 161 -2.33 -7.08 4.26
CA ALA A 161 -2.64 -7.76 2.99
C ALA A 161 -2.05 -9.19 2.94
N MET A 162 -0.80 -9.35 3.38
CA MET A 162 -0.18 -10.69 3.49
C MET A 162 -0.91 -11.59 4.50
N ALA A 163 -1.38 -11.03 5.60
CA ALA A 163 -2.15 -11.78 6.61
C ALA A 163 -3.50 -12.30 6.05
N THR A 164 -4.05 -11.67 5.00
CA THR A 164 -5.22 -12.17 4.25
C THR A 164 -4.82 -13.01 3.03
N GLU A 165 -3.55 -13.40 2.91
CA GLU A 165 -2.99 -14.20 1.81
C GLU A 165 -3.17 -13.56 0.42
N LEU A 166 -3.25 -12.23 0.36
CA LEU A 166 -3.29 -11.54 -0.93
C LEU A 166 -1.91 -11.53 -1.59
N PRO A 167 -1.83 -11.83 -2.89
CA PRO A 167 -0.68 -11.42 -3.70
C PRO A 167 -0.42 -9.92 -3.55
N ILE A 168 0.85 -9.54 -3.52
CA ILE A 168 1.25 -8.15 -3.31
C ILE A 168 2.18 -7.66 -4.41
N ILE A 169 2.01 -6.39 -4.78
CA ILE A 169 2.97 -5.63 -5.58
C ILE A 169 3.34 -4.39 -4.77
N THR A 170 4.61 -4.12 -4.62
CA THR A 170 5.09 -2.99 -3.81
C THR A 170 6.21 -2.23 -4.50
N THR A 171 6.37 -0.97 -4.13
CA THR A 171 7.58 -0.20 -4.45
C THR A 171 8.71 -0.54 -3.47
N GLU A 172 9.91 0.02 -3.72
CA GLU A 172 11.11 -0.25 -2.92
C GLU A 172 10.92 -0.01 -1.42
N CYS A 173 10.03 0.91 -1.03
CA CYS A 173 9.76 1.19 0.37
C CYS A 173 9.07 0.03 1.13
N GLY A 174 8.54 -0.95 0.42
CA GLY A 174 8.00 -2.18 1.01
C GLY A 174 9.01 -3.33 1.09
N ARG A 175 10.23 -3.16 0.57
CA ARG A 175 11.26 -4.20 0.43
C ARG A 175 11.54 -4.94 1.72
N GLU A 176 11.58 -4.23 2.85
CA GLU A 176 11.89 -4.82 4.16
C GLU A 176 10.78 -5.78 4.66
N ALA A 177 9.56 -5.63 4.14
CA ALA A 177 8.42 -6.44 4.52
C ALA A 177 8.21 -7.68 3.62
N VAL A 178 8.87 -7.76 2.45
CA VAL A 178 8.69 -8.84 1.49
C VAL A 178 10.00 -9.60 1.26
N SER A 179 9.91 -10.93 1.12
CA SER A 179 11.08 -11.79 0.89
C SER A 179 11.45 -11.96 -0.59
N ASP A 180 10.50 -11.70 -1.51
CA ASP A 180 10.69 -11.90 -2.95
C ASP A 180 10.77 -10.57 -3.69
N ASN A 181 11.94 -10.30 -4.29
CA ASN A 181 12.19 -9.11 -5.09
C ASN A 181 11.36 -9.04 -6.39
N ASN A 182 10.77 -10.15 -6.85
CA ASN A 182 9.93 -10.16 -8.05
C ASN A 182 8.66 -9.32 -7.92
N TYR A 183 8.24 -9.02 -6.69
CA TYR A 183 7.07 -8.19 -6.41
C TYR A 183 7.39 -6.71 -6.17
N ILE A 184 8.67 -6.32 -6.30
CA ILE A 184 9.13 -4.95 -6.04
C ILE A 184 9.36 -4.23 -7.36
N VAL A 185 8.78 -3.03 -7.48
CA VAL A 185 8.94 -2.14 -8.63
C VAL A 185 9.51 -0.80 -8.21
N SER A 186 10.14 -0.08 -9.16
CA SER A 186 10.61 1.27 -8.92
C SER A 186 9.43 2.22 -8.69
N ALA A 187 9.52 3.04 -7.64
CA ALA A 187 8.57 4.10 -7.39
C ALA A 187 8.55 5.11 -8.55
N GLU A 188 7.43 5.77 -8.77
CA GLU A 188 7.22 6.74 -9.84
C GLU A 188 7.23 6.17 -11.27
N ASN A 189 7.45 4.88 -11.47
CA ASN A 189 7.42 4.25 -12.79
C ASN A 189 6.09 3.51 -13.02
N SER A 190 5.09 4.23 -13.56
CA SER A 190 3.76 3.65 -13.83
C SER A 190 3.79 2.56 -14.91
N PHE A 191 4.78 2.58 -15.82
CA PHE A 191 4.92 1.55 -16.83
C PHE A 191 5.37 0.23 -16.22
N LEU A 192 6.45 0.21 -15.44
CA LEU A 192 6.89 -0.98 -14.74
C LEU A 192 5.84 -1.50 -13.75
N LEU A 193 5.14 -0.58 -13.07
CA LEU A 193 4.05 -0.98 -12.19
C LEU A 193 2.92 -1.65 -12.97
N SER A 194 2.54 -1.14 -14.14
CA SER A 194 1.52 -1.73 -14.99
C SER A 194 1.92 -3.11 -15.53
N GLU A 195 3.19 -3.27 -15.97
CA GLU A 195 3.71 -4.57 -16.40
C GLU A 195 3.64 -5.61 -15.26
N LYS A 196 3.97 -5.18 -14.05
CA LYS A 196 3.91 -6.05 -12.88
C LYS A 196 2.49 -6.39 -12.46
N MET A 197 1.54 -5.48 -12.62
CA MET A 197 0.12 -5.71 -12.37
C MET A 197 -0.52 -6.63 -13.44
N GLU A 198 0.08 -6.76 -14.61
CA GLU A 198 -0.39 -7.65 -15.69
C GLU A 198 0.15 -9.08 -15.54
N SER A 199 1.33 -9.27 -14.94
CA SER A 199 2.02 -10.56 -14.79
C SER A 199 1.37 -11.46 -13.74
#